data_1db2a27d75c4f144d4f4d5cad7373a3a
#
_entry.id   1db2a27d75c4f144d4f4d5cad7373a3a
#
_cell.length_a   1.000
_cell.length_b   1.000
_cell.length_c   1.000
_cell.angle_alpha   90.00
_cell.angle_beta   90.00
_cell.angle_gamma   90.00
#
_symmetry.space_group_name_H-M   'P 1'
#
loop_
_entity.id
_entity.type
_entity.pdbx_description
1 polymer ?
#
loop_
_entity_poly.entity_id
_entity_poly.type
_entity_poly.pdbx_seq_one_letter_code
_entity_poly.pdbx_strand_id
1 'polypeptide(L)'
;MRTSFTNYLLFIFFIGLMASCQSARPTFSKRGETYKSAREIAEEKRQARKQARMAGRSGGKGKVASKDRTSRTNVPNARRLDENVATVIQTARSFTGTPYKWGGTTRVGMDCSGLLCTSFQSINVTLPRTSEEQSRFGKTVKPRELKEGDLVFFGANKYSREITHVGMVTEVINDSEVKFIHASTTLGVIENNLHSDYWQKIFLKAVRPFDE
;
A
#
# COMPACT_ATOMS: atom_id res chain seq x y z
N MET A 1 40.94 52.04 2.28
CA MET A 1 40.93 50.72 2.96
C MET A 1 39.58 50.35 3.58
N ARG A 2 38.44 50.77 3.03
CA ARG A 2 37.10 50.49 3.61
C ARG A 2 36.23 49.53 2.78
N THR A 3 36.65 49.11 1.62
CA THR A 3 35.88 48.25 0.69
C THR A 3 36.14 46.76 0.86
N SER A 4 37.20 46.36 1.53
CA SER A 4 37.56 44.92 1.68
C SER A 4 36.76 44.19 2.76
N PHE A 5 36.31 44.88 3.82
CA PHE A 5 35.60 44.30 4.93
C PHE A 5 34.14 43.96 4.60
N THR A 6 33.49 44.77 3.76
CA THR A 6 32.08 44.60 3.37
C THR A 6 31.92 43.38 2.44
N ASN A 7 32.89 43.09 1.59
CA ASN A 7 32.87 41.91 0.72
C ASN A 7 33.11 40.62 1.47
N TYR A 8 33.88 40.64 2.56
CA TYR A 8 34.11 39.45 3.39
C TYR A 8 32.88 39.08 4.23
N LEU A 9 32.13 40.07 4.73
CA LEU A 9 30.86 39.86 5.44
C LEU A 9 29.76 39.34 4.55
N LEU A 10 29.67 39.79 3.32
CA LEU A 10 28.75 39.25 2.30
C LEU A 10 29.07 37.81 1.90
N PHE A 11 30.35 37.46 1.83
CA PHE A 11 30.79 36.10 1.50
C PHE A 11 30.49 35.11 2.64
N ILE A 12 30.64 35.48 3.89
CA ILE A 12 30.28 34.64 5.04
C ILE A 12 28.75 34.48 5.15
N PHE A 13 27.97 35.52 4.82
CA PHE A 13 26.51 35.43 4.81
C PHE A 13 25.99 34.51 3.70
N PHE A 14 26.68 34.45 2.55
CA PHE A 14 26.30 33.55 1.43
C PHE A 14 26.67 32.10 1.69
N ILE A 15 27.73 31.80 2.44
CA ILE A 15 28.12 30.44 2.83
C ILE A 15 27.15 29.88 3.89
N GLY A 16 26.58 30.73 4.77
CA GLY A 16 25.59 30.34 5.77
C GLY A 16 24.23 29.95 5.20
N LEU A 17 23.87 30.41 3.98
CA LEU A 17 22.60 30.13 3.34
C LEU A 17 22.55 28.79 2.60
N MET A 18 23.71 28.16 2.31
CA MET A 18 23.77 26.87 1.60
C MET A 18 23.76 25.65 2.54
N ALA A 19 23.76 25.84 3.87
CA ALA A 19 23.77 24.75 4.85
C ALA A 19 22.38 24.35 5.37
N SER A 20 21.27 24.91 4.82
CA SER A 20 19.91 24.66 5.35
C SER A 20 18.96 24.00 4.36
N CYS A 21 19.45 23.00 3.62
CA CYS A 21 18.57 22.05 2.93
C CYS A 21 18.82 20.63 3.45
N GLN A 22 18.71 20.42 4.73
CA GLN A 22 18.39 19.10 5.26
C GLN A 22 16.87 18.96 5.16
N SER A 23 16.41 18.27 4.12
CA SER A 23 15.04 17.82 4.03
C SER A 23 14.76 16.95 5.26
N ALA A 24 13.93 17.45 6.18
CA ALA A 24 13.44 16.68 7.30
C ALA A 24 12.74 15.42 6.75
N ARG A 25 13.39 14.25 6.88
CA ARG A 25 12.76 12.96 6.58
C ARG A 25 11.67 12.76 7.62
N PRO A 26 10.42 12.49 7.22
CA PRO A 26 9.37 12.22 8.18
C PRO A 26 9.72 10.92 8.93
N THR A 27 10.10 11.06 10.19
CA THR A 27 10.29 9.93 11.09
C THR A 27 8.93 9.51 11.62
N PHE A 28 8.30 8.54 10.99
CA PHE A 28 7.13 7.88 11.54
C PHE A 28 7.64 6.66 12.32
N SER A 29 7.85 6.84 13.63
CA SER A 29 8.30 5.78 14.52
C SER A 29 7.09 5.06 15.12
N LYS A 30 6.84 3.82 14.71
CA LYS A 30 6.09 2.85 15.49
C LYS A 30 7.13 2.03 16.25
N ARG A 31 7.26 2.23 17.56
CA ARG A 31 8.18 1.50 18.47
C ARG A 31 9.68 1.60 18.12
N GLY A 32 10.21 2.77 17.78
CA GLY A 32 11.67 2.96 17.65
C GLY A 32 12.30 2.40 16.36
N GLU A 33 11.52 1.93 15.40
CA GLU A 33 12.05 1.52 14.09
C GLU A 33 12.03 2.68 13.09
N THR A 34 13.16 2.96 12.47
CA THR A 34 13.29 3.96 11.41
C THR A 34 12.60 3.48 10.15
N TYR A 35 11.71 4.29 9.58
CA TYR A 35 11.07 3.98 8.30
C TYR A 35 12.12 3.78 7.20
N LYS A 36 12.16 2.59 6.62
CA LYS A 36 13.00 2.28 5.47
C LYS A 36 12.23 2.50 4.18
N SER A 37 12.82 3.19 3.22
CA SER A 37 12.21 3.36 1.90
C SER A 37 12.09 2.01 1.19
N ALA A 38 11.14 1.90 0.25
CA ALA A 38 10.95 0.68 -0.56
C ALA A 38 12.24 0.25 -1.27
N ARG A 39 13.10 1.21 -1.62
CA ARG A 39 14.41 0.97 -2.24
C ARG A 39 15.39 0.35 -1.26
N GLU A 40 15.46 0.84 -0.02
CA GLU A 40 16.30 0.27 1.04
C GLU A 40 15.87 -1.15 1.41
N ILE A 41 14.56 -1.41 1.49
CA ILE A 41 14.01 -2.75 1.74
C ILE A 41 14.36 -3.71 0.58
N ALA A 42 14.29 -3.24 -0.67
CA ALA A 42 14.65 -4.04 -1.83
C ALA A 42 16.16 -4.35 -1.86
N GLU A 43 17.02 -3.41 -1.49
CA GLU A 43 18.46 -3.60 -1.40
C GLU A 43 18.85 -4.56 -0.26
N GLU A 44 18.21 -4.45 0.91
CA GLU A 44 18.40 -5.41 2.02
C GLU A 44 18.00 -6.84 1.61
N LYS A 45 16.85 -7.02 0.97
CA LYS A 45 16.42 -8.32 0.45
C LYS A 45 17.38 -8.88 -0.59
N ARG A 46 17.95 -8.02 -1.44
CA ARG A 46 18.95 -8.41 -2.44
C ARG A 46 20.27 -8.85 -1.80
N GLN A 47 20.70 -8.12 -0.76
CA GLN A 47 21.91 -8.47 0.00
C GLN A 47 21.73 -9.76 0.79
N ALA A 48 20.58 -9.94 1.48
CA ALA A 48 20.26 -11.18 2.19
C ALA A 48 20.23 -12.40 1.25
N ARG A 49 19.67 -12.27 0.04
CA ARG A 49 19.70 -13.33 -0.98
C ARG A 49 21.11 -13.63 -1.49
N LYS A 50 22.00 -12.63 -1.61
CA LYS A 50 23.41 -12.84 -1.96
C LYS A 50 24.16 -13.57 -0.87
N GLN A 51 23.97 -13.20 0.39
CA GLN A 51 24.58 -13.86 1.55
C GLN A 51 24.12 -15.32 1.70
N ALA A 52 22.82 -15.59 1.54
CA ALA A 52 22.28 -16.95 1.54
C ALA A 52 22.85 -17.81 0.41
N ARG A 53 23.10 -17.25 -0.79
CA ARG A 53 23.75 -17.94 -1.89
C ARG A 53 25.24 -18.25 -1.63
N MET A 54 25.93 -17.37 -0.91
CA MET A 54 27.33 -17.58 -0.53
C MET A 54 27.45 -18.63 0.58
N ALA A 55 26.58 -18.61 1.57
CA ALA A 55 26.53 -19.58 2.66
C ALA A 55 26.16 -21.01 2.19
N GLY A 56 25.32 -21.14 1.15
CA GLY A 56 24.92 -22.43 0.57
C GLY A 56 25.99 -23.10 -0.32
N ARG A 57 27.16 -22.47 -0.54
CA ARG A 57 28.21 -22.98 -1.45
C ARG A 57 29.29 -23.77 -0.75
N SER A 58 29.24 -23.90 0.57
CA SER A 58 30.22 -24.63 1.40
C SER A 58 29.65 -25.93 1.97
N GLY A 59 29.21 -26.85 1.14
CA GLY A 59 28.77 -28.16 1.63
C GLY A 59 28.28 -29.09 0.54
N GLY A 60 29.08 -30.07 0.17
CA GLY A 60 28.64 -31.40 -0.26
C GLY A 60 28.32 -31.61 -1.72
N LYS A 61 29.29 -32.24 -2.44
CA LYS A 61 29.03 -33.05 -3.65
C LYS A 61 28.07 -34.18 -3.31
N GLY A 62 26.80 -34.03 -3.72
CA GLY A 62 25.83 -35.14 -3.78
C GLY A 62 25.37 -35.30 -5.21
N LYS A 63 25.67 -36.46 -5.83
CA LYS A 63 25.11 -36.88 -7.12
C LYS A 63 23.61 -36.93 -7.00
N VAL A 64 22.90 -36.18 -7.81
CA VAL A 64 21.44 -36.37 -8.01
C VAL A 64 21.21 -36.69 -9.49
N ALA A 65 20.67 -37.87 -9.68
CA ALA A 65 20.23 -38.41 -10.95
C ALA A 65 19.24 -37.52 -11.66
N SER A 66 19.46 -37.35 -12.96
CA SER A 66 18.51 -36.82 -13.89
C SER A 66 17.27 -37.69 -13.93
N LYS A 67 16.12 -37.17 -13.51
CA LYS A 67 14.81 -37.72 -13.90
C LYS A 67 13.75 -36.65 -13.96
N ASP A 68 13.17 -36.59 -15.14
CA ASP A 68 11.82 -36.14 -15.47
C ASP A 68 11.57 -34.64 -15.63
N ARG A 69 11.77 -34.19 -16.87
CA ARG A 69 11.08 -33.06 -17.48
C ARG A 69 9.70 -33.52 -17.92
N THR A 70 8.72 -33.57 -17.05
CA THR A 70 7.30 -33.47 -17.41
C THR A 70 6.47 -33.38 -16.14
N SER A 71 6.35 -32.20 -15.62
CA SER A 71 5.16 -31.79 -14.87
C SER A 71 5.20 -30.27 -14.79
N ARG A 72 4.68 -29.60 -15.81
CA ARG A 72 4.03 -28.32 -15.62
C ARG A 72 2.78 -28.60 -14.79
N THR A 73 2.99 -28.86 -13.50
CA THR A 73 1.90 -28.82 -12.55
C THR A 73 1.38 -27.41 -12.59
N ASN A 74 0.15 -27.25 -13.07
CA ASN A 74 -0.68 -26.10 -12.79
C ASN A 74 -0.57 -25.80 -11.29
N VAL A 75 0.30 -24.86 -10.95
CA VAL A 75 0.26 -24.26 -9.62
C VAL A 75 -1.11 -23.61 -9.53
N PRO A 76 -1.95 -24.00 -8.55
CA PRO A 76 -3.35 -23.64 -8.58
C PRO A 76 -3.53 -22.12 -8.63
N ASN A 77 -4.58 -21.69 -9.29
CA ASN A 77 -5.07 -20.33 -9.40
C ASN A 77 -5.01 -19.55 -8.06
N ALA A 78 -5.21 -20.22 -6.94
CA ALA A 78 -5.12 -19.69 -5.58
C ALA A 78 -3.79 -18.97 -5.26
N ARG A 79 -2.63 -19.58 -5.55
CA ARG A 79 -1.32 -18.96 -5.24
C ARG A 79 -1.07 -17.69 -6.05
N ARG A 80 -1.56 -17.65 -7.27
CA ARG A 80 -1.48 -16.50 -8.16
C ARG A 80 -2.41 -15.39 -7.68
N LEU A 81 -3.57 -15.76 -7.15
CA LEU A 81 -4.53 -14.85 -6.55
C LEU A 81 -3.94 -14.19 -5.29
N ASP A 82 -3.31 -14.96 -4.41
CA ASP A 82 -2.65 -14.44 -3.20
C ASP A 82 -1.52 -13.46 -3.54
N GLU A 83 -0.73 -13.74 -4.59
CA GLU A 83 0.33 -12.85 -5.07
C GLU A 83 -0.24 -11.54 -5.63
N ASN A 84 -1.35 -11.59 -6.35
CA ASN A 84 -2.05 -10.42 -6.87
C ASN A 84 -2.62 -9.57 -5.73
N VAL A 85 -3.30 -10.17 -4.76
CA VAL A 85 -3.84 -9.50 -3.58
C VAL A 85 -2.72 -8.81 -2.81
N ALA A 86 -1.62 -9.50 -2.54
CA ALA A 86 -0.45 -8.92 -1.85
C ALA A 86 0.14 -7.73 -2.63
N THR A 87 0.20 -7.82 -3.96
CA THR A 87 0.72 -6.73 -4.82
C THR A 87 -0.17 -5.51 -4.76
N VAL A 88 -1.49 -5.68 -4.85
CA VAL A 88 -2.46 -4.57 -4.76
C VAL A 88 -2.38 -3.89 -3.40
N ILE A 89 -2.35 -4.66 -2.32
CA ILE A 89 -2.24 -4.13 -0.95
C ILE A 89 -0.93 -3.36 -0.76
N GLN A 90 0.20 -3.91 -1.21
CA GLN A 90 1.48 -3.20 -1.14
C GLN A 90 1.45 -1.90 -1.95
N THR A 91 0.83 -1.92 -3.11
CA THR A 91 0.68 -0.73 -3.95
C THR A 91 -0.17 0.32 -3.24
N ALA A 92 -1.32 -0.05 -2.69
CA ALA A 92 -2.17 0.86 -1.91
C ALA A 92 -1.42 1.45 -0.71
N ARG A 93 -0.73 0.62 0.08
CA ARG A 93 0.09 1.05 1.23
C ARG A 93 1.22 2.00 0.82
N SER A 94 1.75 1.88 -0.39
CA SER A 94 2.78 2.80 -0.89
C SER A 94 2.28 4.24 -1.03
N PHE A 95 0.97 4.47 -1.07
CA PHE A 95 0.33 5.79 -1.13
C PHE A 95 -0.03 6.35 0.26
N THR A 96 0.24 5.65 1.35
CA THR A 96 -0.03 6.14 2.71
C THR A 96 0.52 7.56 2.91
N GLY A 97 -0.31 8.45 3.47
CA GLY A 97 0.02 9.86 3.64
C GLY A 97 -0.24 10.75 2.42
N THR A 98 -0.62 10.20 1.26
CA THR A 98 -1.04 11.01 0.10
C THR A 98 -2.29 11.81 0.46
N PRO A 99 -2.31 13.15 0.24
CA PRO A 99 -3.47 13.99 0.54
C PRO A 99 -4.72 13.58 -0.24
N TYR A 100 -5.89 13.82 0.35
CA TYR A 100 -7.14 13.66 -0.38
C TYR A 100 -7.31 14.74 -1.46
N LYS A 101 -7.70 14.30 -2.65
CA LYS A 101 -8.10 15.21 -3.74
C LYS A 101 -9.22 14.57 -4.54
N TRP A 102 -10.36 15.23 -4.61
CA TRP A 102 -11.49 14.75 -5.41
C TRP A 102 -11.08 14.55 -6.87
N GLY A 103 -11.40 13.39 -7.45
CA GLY A 103 -11.00 13.01 -8.81
C GLY A 103 -9.53 12.66 -8.97
N GLY A 104 -8.73 12.70 -7.90
CA GLY A 104 -7.29 12.45 -7.94
C GLY A 104 -6.95 10.96 -7.98
N THR A 105 -5.82 10.65 -8.66
CA THR A 105 -5.28 9.29 -8.82
C THR A 105 -3.76 9.23 -8.68
N THR A 106 -3.13 10.29 -8.15
CA THR A 106 -1.67 10.41 -8.08
C THR A 106 -1.20 10.73 -6.67
N ARG A 107 0.13 10.66 -6.43
CA ARG A 107 0.74 11.03 -5.14
C ARG A 107 0.58 12.51 -4.77
N VAL A 108 0.21 13.38 -5.70
CA VAL A 108 -0.12 14.79 -5.41
C VAL A 108 -1.48 14.91 -4.72
N GLY A 109 -2.34 13.92 -4.93
CA GLY A 109 -3.64 13.79 -4.28
C GLY A 109 -4.48 12.71 -4.95
N MET A 110 -5.26 11.98 -4.15
CA MET A 110 -6.15 10.93 -4.64
C MET A 110 -7.42 10.83 -3.80
N ASP A 111 -8.51 10.42 -4.45
CA ASP A 111 -9.75 10.08 -3.76
C ASP A 111 -9.84 8.59 -3.43
N CYS A 112 -10.90 8.18 -2.75
CA CYS A 112 -11.08 6.82 -2.27
C CYS A 112 -11.10 5.78 -3.41
N SER A 113 -11.87 5.99 -4.46
CA SER A 113 -11.95 5.10 -5.62
C SER A 113 -10.71 5.19 -6.52
N GLY A 114 -10.07 6.37 -6.61
CA GLY A 114 -8.82 6.60 -7.35
C GLY A 114 -7.64 5.85 -6.75
N LEU A 115 -7.55 5.77 -5.42
CA LEU A 115 -6.58 4.93 -4.72
C LEU A 115 -6.69 3.47 -5.17
N LEU A 116 -7.92 2.94 -5.21
CA LEU A 116 -8.16 1.55 -5.61
C LEU A 116 -7.91 1.34 -7.10
N CYS A 117 -8.38 2.23 -7.98
CA CYS A 117 -8.07 2.16 -9.41
C CYS A 117 -6.56 2.06 -9.66
N THR A 118 -5.77 2.94 -9.02
CA THR A 118 -4.30 2.94 -9.18
C THR A 118 -3.67 1.68 -8.59
N SER A 119 -4.19 1.19 -7.47
CA SER A 119 -3.65 -0.01 -6.83
C SER A 119 -3.91 -1.27 -7.66
N PHE A 120 -5.09 -1.43 -8.21
CA PHE A 120 -5.46 -2.59 -9.05
C PHE A 120 -4.79 -2.58 -10.43
N GLN A 121 -4.42 -1.41 -10.96
CA GLN A 121 -3.61 -1.31 -12.17
C GLN A 121 -2.25 -2.01 -12.04
N SER A 122 -1.71 -2.16 -10.84
CA SER A 122 -0.45 -2.89 -10.61
C SER A 122 -0.49 -4.36 -10.98
N ILE A 123 -1.68 -4.92 -11.11
CA ILE A 123 -1.94 -6.31 -11.53
C ILE A 123 -2.73 -6.38 -12.83
N ASN A 124 -2.79 -5.27 -13.60
CA ASN A 124 -3.53 -5.14 -14.87
C ASN A 124 -5.05 -5.34 -14.74
N VAL A 125 -5.63 -5.07 -13.56
CA VAL A 125 -7.08 -5.03 -13.36
C VAL A 125 -7.56 -3.58 -13.41
N THR A 126 -8.55 -3.31 -14.27
CA THR A 126 -9.16 -1.99 -14.39
C THR A 126 -10.46 -1.95 -13.59
N LEU A 127 -10.45 -1.25 -12.46
CA LEU A 127 -11.66 -0.97 -11.69
C LEU A 127 -12.45 0.20 -12.33
N PRO A 128 -13.77 0.22 -12.20
CA PRO A 128 -14.58 1.40 -12.50
C PRO A 128 -14.12 2.62 -11.71
N ARG A 129 -14.37 3.83 -12.26
CA ARG A 129 -13.82 5.05 -11.63
C ARG A 129 -14.51 5.45 -10.35
N THR A 130 -15.80 5.20 -10.19
CA THR A 130 -16.58 5.65 -9.04
C THR A 130 -16.77 4.54 -8.00
N SER A 131 -16.89 4.92 -6.72
CA SER A 131 -17.16 3.98 -5.63
C SER A 131 -18.48 3.23 -5.83
N GLU A 132 -19.49 3.90 -6.39
CA GLU A 132 -20.79 3.29 -6.71
C GLU A 132 -20.65 2.15 -7.73
N GLU A 133 -19.93 2.37 -8.82
CA GLU A 133 -19.67 1.35 -9.84
C GLU A 133 -18.78 0.24 -9.30
N GLN A 134 -17.73 0.57 -8.51
CA GLN A 134 -16.86 -0.40 -7.85
C GLN A 134 -17.66 -1.34 -6.93
N SER A 135 -18.75 -0.87 -6.34
CA SER A 135 -19.60 -1.67 -5.46
C SER A 135 -20.34 -2.82 -6.18
N ARG A 136 -20.34 -2.78 -7.50
CA ARG A 136 -20.93 -3.82 -8.38
C ARG A 136 -19.87 -4.67 -9.06
N PHE A 137 -18.59 -4.40 -8.80
CA PHE A 137 -17.46 -5.08 -9.40
C PHE A 137 -17.00 -6.26 -8.54
N GLY A 138 -17.47 -7.46 -8.86
CA GLY A 138 -17.14 -8.69 -8.15
C GLY A 138 -18.30 -9.28 -7.34
N LYS A 139 -18.02 -10.29 -6.56
CA LYS A 139 -18.99 -11.06 -5.78
C LYS A 139 -19.26 -10.39 -4.43
N THR A 140 -20.52 -10.24 -4.05
CA THR A 140 -20.88 -9.74 -2.71
C THR A 140 -20.40 -10.69 -1.61
N VAL A 141 -19.79 -10.12 -0.57
CA VAL A 141 -19.20 -10.83 0.56
C VAL A 141 -19.90 -10.42 1.85
N LYS A 142 -20.16 -11.38 2.74
CA LYS A 142 -20.69 -11.08 4.08
C LYS A 142 -19.57 -10.55 4.98
N PRO A 143 -19.86 -9.68 5.98
CA PRO A 143 -18.85 -9.12 6.88
C PRO A 143 -17.99 -10.17 7.61
N ARG A 144 -18.53 -11.36 7.88
CA ARG A 144 -17.80 -12.47 8.54
C ARG A 144 -16.91 -13.28 7.58
N GLU A 145 -17.03 -13.05 6.29
CA GLU A 145 -16.31 -13.77 5.24
C GLU A 145 -15.24 -12.88 4.58
N LEU A 146 -14.98 -11.70 5.15
CA LEU A 146 -14.01 -10.75 4.64
C LEU A 146 -12.61 -11.36 4.59
N LYS A 147 -11.91 -11.10 3.48
CA LYS A 147 -10.51 -11.46 3.25
C LYS A 147 -9.74 -10.24 2.76
N GLU A 148 -8.45 -10.32 2.80
CA GLU A 148 -7.55 -9.32 2.21
C GLU A 148 -7.85 -9.14 0.73
N GLY A 149 -7.86 -7.88 0.27
CA GLY A 149 -8.24 -7.50 -1.10
C GLY A 149 -9.72 -7.27 -1.32
N ASP A 150 -10.61 -7.60 -0.38
CA ASP A 150 -12.03 -7.27 -0.48
C ASP A 150 -12.25 -5.76 -0.42
N LEU A 151 -13.19 -5.24 -1.21
CA LEU A 151 -13.59 -3.85 -1.19
C LEU A 151 -14.74 -3.65 -0.21
N VAL A 152 -14.65 -2.63 0.64
CA VAL A 152 -15.64 -2.28 1.65
C VAL A 152 -16.23 -0.91 1.33
N PHE A 153 -17.55 -0.80 1.39
CA PHE A 153 -18.31 0.35 0.93
C PHE A 153 -19.12 0.97 2.06
N PHE A 154 -19.17 2.30 2.05
CA PHE A 154 -19.78 3.10 3.10
C PHE A 154 -20.71 4.15 2.51
N GLY A 155 -21.72 4.53 3.29
CA GLY A 155 -22.65 5.61 2.98
C GLY A 155 -22.75 6.63 4.12
N ALA A 156 -23.74 7.51 4.08
CA ALA A 156 -23.98 8.46 5.15
C ALA A 156 -24.34 7.77 6.48
N ASN A 157 -25.00 6.62 6.42
CA ASN A 157 -25.33 5.74 7.54
C ASN A 157 -25.65 4.33 7.00
N LYS A 158 -25.83 3.34 7.89
CA LYS A 158 -26.09 1.94 7.52
C LYS A 158 -27.41 1.69 6.78
N TYR A 159 -28.31 2.66 6.70
CA TYR A 159 -29.57 2.58 5.96
C TYR A 159 -29.51 3.33 4.63
N SER A 160 -28.38 3.99 4.34
CA SER A 160 -28.19 4.69 3.06
C SER A 160 -28.22 3.70 1.90
N ARG A 161 -28.82 4.12 0.79
CA ARG A 161 -28.73 3.41 -0.49
C ARG A 161 -27.61 3.95 -1.36
N GLU A 162 -27.08 5.11 -1.01
CA GLU A 162 -26.00 5.77 -1.73
C GLU A 162 -24.64 5.40 -1.15
N ILE A 163 -23.75 4.98 -2.02
CA ILE A 163 -22.34 4.70 -1.68
C ILE A 163 -21.53 5.97 -1.89
N THR A 164 -20.99 6.49 -0.80
CA THR A 164 -20.21 7.73 -0.82
C THR A 164 -18.72 7.50 -0.63
N HIS A 165 -18.33 6.29 -0.16
CA HIS A 165 -16.93 6.00 0.13
C HIS A 165 -16.59 4.52 -0.07
N VAL A 166 -15.30 4.26 -0.33
CA VAL A 166 -14.77 2.90 -0.53
C VAL A 166 -13.38 2.78 0.09
N GLY A 167 -13.06 1.59 0.57
CA GLY A 167 -11.73 1.17 0.96
C GLY A 167 -11.48 -0.30 0.60
N MET A 168 -10.29 -0.79 0.87
CA MET A 168 -9.90 -2.18 0.62
C MET A 168 -9.35 -2.81 1.89
N VAL A 169 -9.80 -4.01 2.22
CA VAL A 169 -9.27 -4.81 3.35
C VAL A 169 -7.80 -5.12 3.10
N THR A 170 -6.96 -4.81 4.07
CA THR A 170 -5.50 -5.02 4.00
C THR A 170 -5.00 -6.09 4.94
N GLU A 171 -5.76 -6.40 5.99
CA GLU A 171 -5.39 -7.40 6.98
C GLU A 171 -6.62 -7.84 7.79
N VAL A 172 -6.81 -9.14 7.94
CA VAL A 172 -7.81 -9.74 8.83
C VAL A 172 -7.08 -10.36 10.01
N ILE A 173 -7.11 -9.70 11.17
CA ILE A 173 -6.39 -10.16 12.37
C ILE A 173 -7.27 -11.11 13.18
N ASN A 174 -8.52 -10.72 13.39
CA ASN A 174 -9.55 -11.51 14.09
C ASN A 174 -10.95 -10.93 13.82
N ASP A 175 -11.98 -11.52 14.43
CA ASP A 175 -13.39 -11.11 14.23
C ASP A 175 -13.70 -9.67 14.68
N SER A 176 -12.84 -9.04 15.46
CA SER A 176 -13.00 -7.66 15.97
C SER A 176 -11.97 -6.67 15.40
N GLU A 177 -11.00 -7.16 14.65
CA GLU A 177 -9.94 -6.32 14.08
C GLU A 177 -9.67 -6.69 12.62
N VAL A 178 -10.30 -5.92 11.73
CA VAL A 178 -10.11 -5.97 10.27
C VAL A 178 -9.60 -4.61 9.83
N LYS A 179 -8.38 -4.54 9.31
CA LYS A 179 -7.81 -3.30 8.77
C LYS A 179 -8.20 -3.12 7.32
N PHE A 180 -8.47 -1.88 6.97
CA PHE A 180 -8.71 -1.49 5.59
C PHE A 180 -8.04 -0.15 5.29
N ILE A 181 -7.58 0.02 4.05
CA ILE A 181 -6.95 1.23 3.54
C ILE A 181 -7.96 2.05 2.73
N HIS A 182 -7.94 3.35 2.90
CA HIS A 182 -8.79 4.28 2.15
C HIS A 182 -8.17 5.68 2.09
N ALA A 183 -8.71 6.57 1.23
CA ALA A 183 -8.34 7.98 1.22
C ALA A 183 -9.32 8.79 2.07
N SER A 184 -8.93 9.15 3.29
CA SER A 184 -9.67 10.03 4.18
C SER A 184 -9.64 11.47 3.66
N THR A 185 -10.77 12.18 3.69
CA THR A 185 -10.86 13.59 3.28
C THR A 185 -10.02 14.52 4.15
N THR A 186 -9.74 14.15 5.39
CA THR A 186 -8.96 14.98 6.36
C THR A 186 -7.53 14.50 6.55
N LEU A 187 -7.29 13.17 6.49
CA LEU A 187 -5.99 12.58 6.84
C LEU A 187 -5.25 12.02 5.62
N GLY A 188 -5.87 12.05 4.42
CA GLY A 188 -5.30 11.42 3.24
C GLY A 188 -5.40 9.90 3.31
N VAL A 189 -4.49 9.21 2.61
CA VAL A 189 -4.47 7.74 2.56
C VAL A 189 -3.98 7.16 3.89
N ILE A 190 -4.84 6.40 4.56
CA ILE A 190 -4.57 5.76 5.87
C ILE A 190 -5.24 4.39 5.97
N GLU A 191 -4.80 3.60 6.94
CA GLU A 191 -5.50 2.38 7.37
C GLU A 191 -6.30 2.64 8.64
N ASN A 192 -7.51 2.07 8.71
CA ASN A 192 -8.36 2.08 9.90
C ASN A 192 -8.88 0.67 10.21
N ASN A 193 -9.41 0.47 11.44
CA ASN A 193 -10.14 -0.73 11.79
C ASN A 193 -11.61 -0.60 11.38
N LEU A 194 -12.09 -1.53 10.54
CA LEU A 194 -13.47 -1.61 10.08
C LEU A 194 -14.49 -1.79 11.23
N HIS A 195 -14.06 -2.43 12.30
CA HIS A 195 -14.91 -2.71 13.47
C HIS A 195 -14.93 -1.58 14.50
N SER A 196 -14.31 -0.41 14.21
CA SER A 196 -14.52 0.76 15.07
C SER A 196 -15.94 1.30 14.94
N ASP A 197 -16.43 1.93 16.01
CA ASP A 197 -17.81 2.43 16.12
C ASP A 197 -18.24 3.31 14.94
N TYR A 198 -17.34 4.15 14.46
CA TYR A 198 -17.60 5.04 13.32
C TYR A 198 -17.88 4.24 12.05
N TRP A 199 -16.97 3.34 11.68
CA TRP A 199 -17.08 2.60 10.42
C TRP A 199 -18.22 1.61 10.42
N GLN A 200 -18.53 0.98 11.55
CA GLN A 200 -19.70 0.10 11.67
C GLN A 200 -21.04 0.82 11.46
N LYS A 201 -21.13 2.10 11.86
CA LYS A 201 -22.35 2.90 11.68
C LYS A 201 -22.66 3.27 10.24
N ILE A 202 -21.65 3.29 9.39
CA ILE A 202 -21.75 3.73 7.99
C ILE A 202 -21.44 2.63 6.98
N PHE A 203 -21.03 1.43 7.43
CA PHE A 203 -20.77 0.28 6.55
C PHE A 203 -22.06 -0.19 5.85
N LEU A 204 -21.98 -0.42 4.53
CA LEU A 204 -23.10 -0.86 3.70
C LEU A 204 -22.93 -2.26 3.17
N LYS A 205 -21.79 -2.56 2.54
CA LYS A 205 -21.54 -3.86 1.90
C LYS A 205 -20.05 -4.06 1.63
N ALA A 206 -19.72 -5.28 1.26
CA ALA A 206 -18.42 -5.62 0.72
C ALA A 206 -18.56 -6.43 -0.57
N VAL A 207 -17.54 -6.32 -1.45
CA VAL A 207 -17.42 -7.17 -2.64
C VAL A 207 -16.01 -7.71 -2.77
N ARG A 208 -15.88 -8.89 -3.36
CA ARG A 208 -14.60 -9.53 -3.70
C ARG A 208 -14.37 -9.36 -5.20
N PRO A 209 -13.40 -8.54 -5.62
CA PRO A 209 -13.10 -8.30 -7.02
C PRO A 209 -12.33 -9.44 -7.69
N PHE A 210 -11.75 -10.33 -6.90
CA PHE A 210 -11.05 -11.50 -7.39
C PHE A 210 -11.96 -12.72 -7.31
N ASP A 211 -12.35 -13.26 -8.46
CA ASP A 211 -13.00 -14.58 -8.53
C ASP A 211 -11.95 -15.69 -8.44
N GLU A 212 -12.27 -16.73 -7.66
CA GLU A 212 -11.51 -17.97 -7.59
C GLU A 212 -11.69 -18.80 -8.87
#